data_cad198397a5a7367f67f8e344ab2ceef
#
_entry.id   cad198397a5a7367f67f8e344ab2ceef
#
_cell.length_a   1.000
_cell.length_b   1.000
_cell.length_c   1.000
_cell.angle_alpha   90.00
_cell.angle_beta   90.00
_cell.angle_gamma   90.00
#
_symmetry.space_group_name_H-M   'P 1'
#
loop_
_entity.id
_entity.type
_entity.pdbx_description
1 polymer ?
#
loop_
_entity_poly.entity_id
_entity_poly.type
_entity_poly.pdbx_seq_one_letter_code
_entity_poly.pdbx_strand_id
1 'polypeptide(L)'
;ETPEGAKGTFDRILIMRMMHNIMNWNIADAEVKAMRDLLKPDGLIGIEQHRAKADAPYSYTDGSKGYMREADIIKFMEVNGFELVAKSEINANPKDSANWRDGVWTLPPALRLKDVDRAKYEAIGESDRMTLLFKKRN
;
A
#
# COMPACT_ATOMS: atom_id res chain seq x y z
N GLU A 1 -18.91 6.21 -9.17
CA GLU A 1 -19.02 7.68 -9.00
C GLU A 1 -19.15 8.04 -7.52
N THR A 2 -18.52 9.15 -7.12
CA THR A 2 -18.62 9.65 -5.75
C THR A 2 -20.03 10.24 -5.53
N PRO A 3 -20.78 9.81 -4.50
CA PRO A 3 -22.08 10.40 -4.22
C PRO A 3 -21.98 11.92 -4.00
N GLU A 4 -22.87 12.68 -4.61
CA GLU A 4 -22.81 14.15 -4.60
C GLU A 4 -22.75 14.72 -3.17
N GLY A 5 -23.57 14.20 -2.26
CA GLY A 5 -23.60 14.66 -0.86
C GLY A 5 -22.37 14.25 -0.02
N ALA A 6 -21.47 13.42 -0.54
CA ALA A 6 -20.28 12.99 0.16
C ALA A 6 -19.01 13.75 -0.22
N LYS A 7 -19.06 14.50 -1.33
CA LYS A 7 -17.90 15.26 -1.84
C LYS A 7 -17.43 16.30 -0.81
N GLY A 8 -16.13 16.32 -0.56
CA GLY A 8 -15.52 17.29 0.32
C GLY A 8 -15.94 17.20 1.79
N THR A 9 -16.38 16.02 2.24
CA THR A 9 -16.88 15.85 3.62
C THR A 9 -15.96 15.07 4.54
N PHE A 10 -14.97 14.35 3.98
CA PHE A 10 -14.09 13.49 4.77
C PHE A 10 -12.80 14.18 5.17
N ASP A 11 -12.42 14.04 6.44
CA ASP A 11 -11.16 14.56 6.97
C ASP A 11 -9.99 13.62 6.67
N ARG A 12 -10.25 12.31 6.71
CA ARG A 12 -9.21 11.26 6.59
C ARG A 12 -9.71 10.09 5.77
N ILE A 13 -8.81 9.55 4.95
CA ILE A 13 -9.01 8.26 4.26
C ILE A 13 -7.79 7.40 4.56
N LEU A 14 -8.01 6.13 4.86
CA LEU A 14 -6.95 5.16 5.11
C LEU A 14 -7.02 4.05 4.07
N ILE A 15 -5.89 3.74 3.46
CA ILE A 15 -5.72 2.63 2.53
C ILE A 15 -4.73 1.66 3.17
N MET A 16 -5.27 0.62 3.81
CA MET A 16 -4.49 -0.32 4.60
C MET A 16 -4.34 -1.64 3.86
N ARG A 17 -3.14 -1.93 3.36
CA ARG A 17 -2.78 -3.17 2.64
C ARG A 17 -3.72 -3.45 1.46
N MET A 18 -4.15 -2.42 0.76
CA MET A 18 -5.10 -2.52 -0.35
C MET A 18 -4.56 -1.98 -1.67
N MET A 19 -3.47 -1.21 -1.67
CA MET A 19 -2.95 -0.62 -2.91
C MET A 19 -2.65 -1.68 -3.97
N HIS A 20 -2.04 -2.81 -3.59
CA HIS A 20 -1.77 -3.90 -4.52
C HIS A 20 -3.05 -4.49 -5.13
N ASN A 21 -4.14 -4.55 -4.37
CA ASN A 21 -5.43 -5.06 -4.87
C ASN A 21 -6.06 -4.11 -5.89
N ILE A 22 -6.17 -2.83 -5.56
CA ILE A 22 -6.79 -1.86 -6.48
C ILE A 22 -5.97 -1.68 -7.76
N MET A 23 -4.65 -1.86 -7.70
CA MET A 23 -3.80 -1.90 -8.89
C MET A 23 -4.06 -3.17 -9.72
N ASN A 24 -4.09 -4.34 -9.08
CA ASN A 24 -4.37 -5.62 -9.76
C ASN A 24 -5.76 -5.68 -10.36
N TRP A 25 -6.74 -5.03 -9.74
CA TRP A 25 -8.11 -4.93 -10.26
C TRP A 25 -8.25 -3.88 -11.35
N ASN A 26 -7.19 -3.14 -11.64
CA ASN A 26 -7.17 -2.07 -12.64
C ASN A 26 -8.20 -0.96 -12.40
N ILE A 27 -8.41 -0.61 -11.13
CA ILE A 27 -9.34 0.44 -10.71
C ILE A 27 -8.65 1.57 -9.93
N ALA A 28 -7.33 1.52 -9.79
CA ALA A 28 -6.60 2.43 -8.91
C ALA A 28 -6.81 3.91 -9.25
N ASP A 29 -6.79 4.27 -10.53
CA ASP A 29 -7.03 5.66 -10.97
C ASP A 29 -8.42 6.16 -10.57
N ALA A 30 -9.44 5.35 -10.80
CA ALA A 30 -10.82 5.70 -10.48
C ALA A 30 -11.02 5.84 -8.96
N GLU A 31 -10.47 4.89 -8.20
CA GLU A 31 -10.58 4.89 -6.74
C GLU A 31 -9.88 6.10 -6.12
N VAL A 32 -8.64 6.40 -6.54
CA VAL A 32 -7.88 7.53 -5.98
C VAL A 32 -8.50 8.87 -6.37
N LYS A 33 -9.07 8.99 -7.58
CA LYS A 33 -9.85 10.17 -7.97
C LYS A 33 -11.08 10.35 -7.09
N ALA A 34 -11.83 9.27 -6.85
CA ALA A 34 -12.99 9.31 -5.97
C ALA A 34 -12.60 9.70 -4.53
N MET A 35 -11.50 9.15 -4.02
CA MET A 35 -10.97 9.52 -2.71
C MET A 35 -10.60 11.01 -2.64
N ARG A 36 -10.00 11.54 -3.71
CA ARG A 36 -9.67 12.96 -3.79
C ARG A 36 -10.93 13.84 -3.74
N ASP A 37 -11.99 13.45 -4.42
CA ASP A 37 -13.26 14.16 -4.40
C ASP A 37 -13.95 14.09 -3.02
N LEU A 38 -13.83 12.97 -2.32
CA LEU A 38 -14.39 12.78 -0.98
C LEU A 38 -13.72 13.65 0.08
N LEU A 39 -12.43 13.90 -0.05
CA LEU A 39 -11.65 14.63 0.94
C LEU A 39 -11.98 16.13 0.95
N LYS A 40 -12.03 16.69 2.17
CA LYS A 40 -11.95 18.14 2.37
C LYS A 40 -10.65 18.70 1.78
N PRO A 41 -10.59 20.02 1.49
CA PRO A 41 -9.35 20.64 0.97
C PRO A 41 -8.11 20.38 1.83
N ASP A 42 -8.26 20.30 3.15
CA ASP A 42 -7.21 20.00 4.14
C ASP A 42 -7.19 18.54 4.58
N GLY A 43 -7.96 17.67 3.90
CA GLY A 43 -8.01 16.25 4.21
C GLY A 43 -6.72 15.51 3.87
N LEU A 44 -6.50 14.37 4.55
CA LEU A 44 -5.28 13.56 4.40
C LEU A 44 -5.62 12.13 4.05
N ILE A 45 -4.74 11.50 3.25
CA ILE A 45 -4.77 10.05 2.99
C ILE A 45 -3.56 9.40 3.67
N GLY A 46 -3.82 8.39 4.49
CA GLY A 46 -2.79 7.51 5.03
C GLY A 46 -2.75 6.21 4.23
N ILE A 47 -1.56 5.77 3.85
CA ILE A 47 -1.35 4.50 3.13
C ILE A 47 -0.40 3.63 3.94
N GLU A 48 -0.81 2.39 4.22
CA GLU A 48 0.08 1.33 4.69
C GLU A 48 0.03 0.21 3.66
N GLN A 49 1.21 -0.21 3.16
CA GLN A 49 1.31 -1.18 2.06
C GLN A 49 2.58 -2.03 2.19
N HIS A 50 2.47 -3.30 1.87
CA HIS A 50 3.61 -4.21 1.79
C HIS A 50 4.63 -3.66 0.80
N ARG A 51 5.88 -3.50 1.27
CA ARG A 51 6.94 -2.79 0.55
C ARG A 51 7.90 -3.75 -0.13
N ALA A 52 7.97 -3.67 -1.46
CA ALA A 52 8.98 -4.36 -2.24
C ALA A 52 10.35 -3.69 -2.05
N LYS A 53 11.43 -4.46 -2.27
CA LYS A 53 12.78 -3.89 -2.37
C LYS A 53 12.86 -2.98 -3.60
N ALA A 54 13.65 -1.91 -3.51
CA ALA A 54 13.76 -0.91 -4.56
C ALA A 54 14.30 -1.49 -5.88
N ASP A 55 15.17 -2.48 -5.79
CA ASP A 55 15.82 -3.18 -6.92
C ASP A 55 15.13 -4.49 -7.32
N ALA A 56 13.99 -4.82 -6.71
CA ALA A 56 13.27 -6.05 -7.03
C ALA A 56 12.77 -6.05 -8.49
N PRO A 57 12.71 -7.22 -9.15
CA PRO A 57 12.19 -7.31 -10.51
C PRO A 57 10.68 -7.00 -10.55
N TYR A 58 10.20 -6.59 -11.72
CA TYR A 58 8.80 -6.18 -11.91
C TYR A 58 7.78 -7.21 -11.39
N SER A 59 8.05 -8.50 -11.61
CA SER A 59 7.18 -9.59 -11.14
C SER A 59 7.01 -9.65 -9.61
N TYR A 60 7.84 -8.94 -8.86
CA TYR A 60 7.75 -8.81 -7.40
C TYR A 60 7.27 -7.43 -6.94
N THR A 61 7.00 -6.51 -7.86
CA THR A 61 6.64 -5.12 -7.56
C THR A 61 5.33 -4.67 -8.19
N ASP A 62 4.74 -5.52 -9.04
CA ASP A 62 3.49 -5.22 -9.76
C ASP A 62 2.22 -5.39 -8.90
N GLY A 63 2.36 -5.79 -7.65
CA GLY A 63 1.26 -6.03 -6.73
C GLY A 63 0.74 -7.47 -6.73
N SER A 64 1.08 -8.30 -7.72
CA SER A 64 0.56 -9.68 -7.81
C SER A 64 0.99 -10.56 -6.63
N LYS A 65 2.13 -10.23 -6.01
CA LYS A 65 2.65 -10.88 -4.80
C LYS A 65 2.38 -10.10 -3.52
N GLY A 66 1.54 -9.08 -3.58
CA GLY A 66 1.18 -8.23 -2.46
C GLY A 66 2.13 -7.06 -2.23
N TYR A 67 3.32 -7.08 -2.80
CA TYR A 67 4.35 -6.06 -2.62
C TYR A 67 4.32 -4.99 -3.72
N MET A 68 4.59 -3.75 -3.34
CA MET A 68 4.79 -2.63 -4.26
C MET A 68 5.97 -1.78 -3.81
N ARG A 69 6.67 -1.16 -4.74
CA ARG A 69 7.74 -0.21 -4.38
C ARG A 69 7.15 1.06 -3.78
N GLU A 70 7.78 1.56 -2.73
CA GLU A 70 7.40 2.83 -2.10
C GLU A 70 7.44 3.99 -3.11
N ALA A 71 8.52 4.07 -3.91
CA ALA A 71 8.67 5.11 -4.93
C ALA A 71 7.53 5.10 -5.97
N ASP A 72 7.06 3.91 -6.36
CA ASP A 72 5.99 3.78 -7.34
C ASP A 72 4.66 4.27 -6.78
N ILE A 73 4.35 3.96 -5.51
CA ILE A 73 3.15 4.46 -4.84
C ILE A 73 3.20 5.98 -4.68
N ILE A 74 4.33 6.53 -4.25
CA ILE A 74 4.50 7.97 -4.12
C ILE A 74 4.24 8.65 -5.47
N LYS A 75 4.85 8.14 -6.54
CA LYS A 75 4.67 8.69 -7.89
C LYS A 75 3.24 8.60 -8.37
N PHE A 76 2.59 7.45 -8.14
CA PHE A 76 1.19 7.26 -8.49
C PHE A 76 0.29 8.28 -7.80
N MET A 77 0.49 8.52 -6.51
CA MET A 77 -0.27 9.51 -5.75
C MET A 77 0.00 10.93 -6.25
N GLU A 78 1.25 11.25 -6.56
CA GLU A 78 1.62 12.57 -7.11
C GLU A 78 0.91 12.87 -8.43
N VAL A 79 0.89 11.91 -9.38
CA VAL A 79 0.22 12.11 -10.67
C VAL A 79 -1.30 12.17 -10.54
N ASN A 80 -1.85 11.71 -9.43
CA ASN A 80 -3.28 11.79 -9.12
C ASN A 80 -3.65 12.98 -8.22
N GLY A 81 -2.78 13.97 -8.11
CA GLY A 81 -3.10 15.25 -7.45
C GLY A 81 -2.87 15.28 -5.95
N PHE A 82 -1.97 14.44 -5.45
CA PHE A 82 -1.55 14.43 -4.05
C PHE A 82 -0.06 14.80 -3.92
N GLU A 83 0.36 15.16 -2.73
CA GLU A 83 1.77 15.30 -2.39
C GLU A 83 2.08 14.63 -1.06
N LEU A 84 3.27 14.04 -0.98
CA LEU A 84 3.74 13.37 0.23
C LEU A 84 4.02 14.40 1.33
N VAL A 85 3.42 14.19 2.51
CA VAL A 85 3.61 15.05 3.68
C VAL A 85 4.62 14.43 4.65
N ALA A 86 4.53 13.12 4.87
CA ALA A 86 5.36 12.41 5.83
C ALA A 86 5.45 10.93 5.52
N LYS A 87 6.50 10.29 6.04
CA LYS A 87 6.71 8.85 6.05
C LYS A 87 7.04 8.38 7.45
N SER A 88 6.69 7.13 7.76
CA SER A 88 7.08 6.48 9.00
C SER A 88 7.60 5.07 8.73
N GLU A 89 8.61 4.66 9.47
CA GLU A 89 9.15 3.30 9.43
C GLU A 89 8.57 2.41 10.55
N ILE A 90 7.47 2.84 11.18
CA ILE A 90 6.86 2.10 12.29
C ILE A 90 6.44 0.67 11.91
N ASN A 91 6.11 0.45 10.64
CA ASN A 91 5.71 -0.85 10.12
C ASN A 91 6.82 -1.54 9.29
N ALA A 92 8.04 -1.03 9.34
CA ALA A 92 9.17 -1.64 8.66
C ALA A 92 9.57 -2.96 9.32
N ASN A 93 9.93 -3.95 8.49
CA ASN A 93 10.51 -5.19 8.96
C ASN A 93 11.72 -5.57 8.10
N PRO A 94 12.95 -5.28 8.55
CA PRO A 94 14.16 -5.58 7.78
C PRO A 94 14.43 -7.07 7.61
N LYS A 95 13.75 -7.95 8.36
CA LYS A 95 13.86 -9.40 8.20
C LYS A 95 13.10 -9.92 6.98
N ASP A 96 12.15 -9.14 6.45
CA ASP A 96 11.38 -9.53 5.27
C ASP A 96 12.20 -9.22 4.01
N SER A 97 12.65 -10.28 3.32
CA SER A 97 13.37 -10.14 2.05
C SER A 97 12.46 -9.81 0.85
N ALA A 98 11.14 -9.93 1.03
CA ALA A 98 10.12 -9.59 0.03
C ALA A 98 10.31 -10.29 -1.33
N ASN A 99 10.87 -11.50 -1.32
CA ASN A 99 11.16 -12.30 -2.52
C ASN A 99 10.54 -13.71 -2.47
N TRP A 100 9.46 -13.86 -1.69
CA TRP A 100 8.79 -15.14 -1.52
C TRP A 100 8.04 -15.53 -2.78
N ARG A 101 8.21 -16.79 -3.21
CA ARG A 101 7.53 -17.33 -4.39
C ARG A 101 6.01 -17.13 -4.32
N ASP A 102 5.43 -17.39 -3.15
CA ASP A 102 3.99 -17.28 -2.92
C ASP A 102 3.58 -15.89 -2.39
N GLY A 103 4.49 -14.93 -2.47
CA GLY A 103 4.23 -13.55 -2.09
C GLY A 103 4.16 -13.31 -0.58
N VAL A 104 3.62 -12.17 -0.20
CA VAL A 104 3.48 -11.71 1.19
C VAL A 104 2.69 -12.69 2.07
N TRP A 105 1.82 -13.47 1.48
CA TRP A 105 0.98 -14.45 2.18
C TRP A 105 1.77 -15.64 2.74
N THR A 106 3.03 -15.80 2.36
CA THR A 106 3.97 -16.73 2.97
C THR A 106 4.20 -16.41 4.46
N LEU A 107 4.19 -15.12 4.79
CA LEU A 107 4.43 -14.61 6.13
C LEU A 107 3.16 -14.55 6.99
N PRO A 108 3.29 -14.37 8.33
CA PRO A 108 2.14 -14.08 9.18
C PRO A 108 1.37 -12.83 8.70
N PRO A 109 0.06 -12.75 8.94
CA PRO A 109 -0.77 -13.76 9.62
C PRO A 109 -1.22 -14.90 8.70
N ALA A 110 -1.06 -14.79 7.39
CA ALA A 110 -1.59 -15.75 6.43
C ALA A 110 -0.94 -17.14 6.54
N LEU A 111 0.41 -17.20 6.63
CA LEU A 111 1.17 -18.44 6.73
C LEU A 111 0.67 -19.50 5.71
N ARG A 112 0.59 -19.08 4.44
CA ARG A 112 -0.03 -19.86 3.36
C ARG A 112 0.53 -21.28 3.22
N LEU A 113 1.81 -21.48 3.52
CA LEU A 113 2.47 -22.78 3.43
C LEU A 113 2.19 -23.68 4.64
N LYS A 114 1.36 -23.22 5.58
CA LYS A 114 0.92 -23.98 6.77
C LYS A 114 2.12 -24.47 7.59
N ASP A 115 2.35 -25.78 7.62
CA ASP A 115 3.40 -26.37 8.45
C ASP A 115 4.79 -26.40 7.78
N VAL A 116 4.88 -26.03 6.49
CA VAL A 116 6.17 -25.96 5.78
C VAL A 116 6.96 -24.75 6.24
N ASP A 117 8.10 -24.99 6.90
CA ASP A 117 8.99 -23.93 7.43
C ASP A 117 8.28 -22.89 8.32
N ARG A 118 7.21 -23.28 8.98
CA ARG A 118 6.36 -22.40 9.77
C ARG A 118 7.15 -21.57 10.78
N ALA A 119 8.03 -22.22 11.55
CA ALA A 119 8.84 -21.52 12.55
C ALA A 119 9.75 -20.45 11.94
N LYS A 120 10.26 -20.69 10.73
CA LYS A 120 11.07 -19.72 9.99
C LYS A 120 10.25 -18.47 9.65
N TYR A 121 9.05 -18.66 9.11
CA TYR A 121 8.20 -17.54 8.72
C TYR A 121 7.63 -16.77 9.91
N GLU A 122 7.26 -17.47 10.97
CA GLU A 122 6.86 -16.85 12.23
C GLU A 122 7.98 -16.01 12.84
N ALA A 123 9.23 -16.47 12.74
CA ALA A 123 10.39 -15.72 13.24
C ALA A 123 10.69 -14.45 12.42
N ILE A 124 10.36 -14.43 11.13
CA ILE A 124 10.45 -13.24 10.30
C ILE A 124 9.37 -12.24 10.72
N GLY A 125 8.16 -12.72 11.00
CA GLY A 125 7.03 -11.89 11.38
C GLY A 125 6.26 -11.35 10.16
N GLU A 126 5.43 -10.33 10.38
CA GLU A 126 4.69 -9.69 9.32
C GLU A 126 5.61 -8.98 8.32
N SER A 127 5.10 -8.73 7.11
CA SER A 127 5.86 -8.12 6.03
C SER A 127 6.46 -6.76 6.38
N ASP A 128 7.51 -6.39 5.66
CA ASP A 128 7.99 -5.02 5.61
C ASP A 128 6.92 -4.14 4.95
N ARG A 129 6.51 -3.05 5.61
CA ARG A 129 5.45 -2.18 5.12
C ARG A 129 5.85 -0.71 5.19
N MET A 130 5.58 0.00 4.10
CA MET A 130 5.66 1.45 4.08
C MET A 130 4.46 2.05 4.81
N THR A 131 4.64 3.23 5.41
CA THR A 131 3.57 4.03 6.00
C THR A 131 3.74 5.46 5.51
N LEU A 132 2.78 5.95 4.72
CA LEU A 132 2.87 7.21 3.99
C LEU A 132 1.66 8.09 4.29
N LEU A 133 1.88 9.40 4.33
CA LEU A 133 0.83 10.40 4.52
C LEU A 133 0.85 11.40 3.38
N PHE A 134 -0.31 11.61 2.75
CA PHE A 134 -0.49 12.51 1.62
C PHE A 134 -1.55 13.57 1.92
N LYS A 135 -1.40 14.76 1.33
CA LYS A 135 -2.43 15.79 1.25
C LYS A 135 -2.80 16.05 -0.20
N LYS A 136 -3.95 16.70 -0.43
CA LYS A 136 -4.28 17.20 -1.77
C LYS A 136 -3.26 18.24 -2.21
N ARG A 137 -2.84 18.14 -3.47
CA ARG A 137 -2.10 19.20 -4.14
C ARG A 137 -3.10 20.14 -4.79
N ASN A 138 -2.90 21.42 -4.58
CA ASN A 138 -3.74 22.46 -5.18
C ASN A 138 -3.45 22.63 -6.68
#